data_8c8374e825b61bfcc883ce2ad1761938
#
_entry.id   8c8374e825b61bfcc883ce2ad1761938
#
_cell.length_a   1.000
_cell.length_b   1.000
_cell.length_c   1.000
_cell.angle_alpha   90.00
_cell.angle_beta   90.00
_cell.angle_gamma   90.00
#
_symmetry.space_group_name_H-M   'P 1'
#
loop_
_entity.id
_entity.type
_entity.pdbx_description
1 polymer ?
#
loop_
_entity_poly.entity_id
_entity_poly.type
_entity_poly.pdbx_seq_one_letter_code
_entity_poly.pdbx_strand_id
1 'polypeptide(L)'
;MKQLIKRIFNKDATVEQKNSAPTPEKTPYEIIGGEQGARDLANRFYDIMATDPYAKPLYDMHPQPLDRIRQVFFEFLSGWLGGPDLFAEKYGHPRLRMRHMPFPIDQDLRDQWMHCMNKALDLEVGNPLLREGLRHSLAQLATHMINQE
;
A
#
# COMPACT_ATOMS: atom_id res chain seq x y z
N MET A 1 1.31 11.63 -1.42
CA MET A 1 0.72 10.28 -1.55
C MET A 1 -0.79 10.29 -1.54
N LYS A 2 -1.43 10.82 -0.49
CA LYS A 2 -2.91 10.97 -0.46
C LYS A 2 -3.45 11.76 -1.66
N GLN A 3 -2.74 12.79 -2.12
CA GLN A 3 -3.13 13.60 -3.28
C GLN A 3 -2.98 12.87 -4.61
N LEU A 4 -2.03 11.95 -4.74
CA LEU A 4 -1.83 11.17 -5.97
C LEU A 4 -2.99 10.20 -6.19
N ILE A 5 -3.43 9.54 -5.14
CA ILE A 5 -4.59 8.65 -5.18
C ILE A 5 -5.87 9.43 -5.52
N LYS A 6 -6.05 10.61 -4.93
CA LYS A 6 -7.16 11.49 -5.27
C LYS A 6 -7.17 11.91 -6.74
N ARG A 7 -5.99 12.16 -7.34
CA ARG A 7 -5.89 12.51 -8.76
C ARG A 7 -6.28 11.37 -9.68
N ILE A 8 -5.98 10.13 -9.32
CA ILE A 8 -6.34 8.95 -10.10
C ILE A 8 -7.87 8.80 -10.15
N PHE A 9 -8.55 9.08 -9.05
CA PHE A 9 -10.01 8.97 -8.96
C PHE A 9 -10.76 10.18 -9.49
N ASN A 10 -10.16 11.38 -9.47
CA ASN A 10 -10.81 12.61 -9.94
C ASN A 10 -10.93 12.71 -11.46
N LYS A 11 -10.22 11.87 -12.22
CA LYS A 11 -10.32 11.90 -13.69
C LYS A 11 -11.65 11.33 -14.20
N ASP A 12 -12.27 10.45 -13.45
CA ASP A 12 -13.55 9.85 -13.86
C ASP A 12 -14.77 10.59 -13.32
N ALA A 13 -14.57 11.51 -12.38
CA ALA A 13 -15.65 12.30 -11.79
C ALA A 13 -16.16 13.44 -12.71
N THR A 14 -15.54 13.64 -13.86
CA THR A 14 -15.87 14.75 -14.77
C THR A 14 -16.92 14.41 -15.82
N VAL A 15 -17.48 13.20 -15.83
CA VAL A 15 -18.54 12.85 -16.77
C VAL A 15 -19.90 12.92 -16.11
N GLU A 16 -20.55 14.03 -16.35
CA GLU A 16 -21.97 14.28 -16.25
C GLU A 16 -22.71 13.98 -14.94
N GLN A 17 -22.76 15.00 -14.08
CA GLN A 17 -23.92 15.14 -13.20
C GLN A 17 -24.47 16.56 -13.31
N LYS A 18 -25.35 16.77 -14.29
CA LYS A 18 -26.27 17.90 -14.26
C LYS A 18 -27.38 17.57 -13.25
N ASN A 19 -27.39 18.29 -12.12
CA ASN A 19 -28.51 18.43 -11.18
C ASN A 19 -28.68 17.45 -10.02
N SER A 20 -27.61 16.83 -9.48
CA SER A 20 -27.70 16.19 -8.16
C SER A 20 -26.62 16.73 -7.22
N ALA A 21 -26.93 16.81 -5.91
CA ALA A 21 -25.91 17.12 -4.90
C ALA A 21 -24.73 16.17 -5.06
N PRO A 22 -23.46 16.64 -4.99
CA PRO A 22 -22.31 15.77 -5.15
C PRO A 22 -22.33 14.69 -4.07
N THR A 23 -22.39 13.41 -4.51
CA THR A 23 -22.20 12.27 -3.62
C THR A 23 -20.74 12.28 -3.18
N PRO A 24 -20.43 12.20 -1.87
CA PRO A 24 -19.04 12.14 -1.43
C PRO A 24 -18.34 10.96 -2.10
N GLU A 25 -17.18 11.22 -2.73
CA GLU A 25 -16.39 10.15 -3.32
C GLU A 25 -15.92 9.19 -2.23
N LYS A 26 -16.01 7.88 -2.49
CA LYS A 26 -15.46 6.87 -1.62
C LYS A 26 -13.94 6.92 -1.66
N THR A 27 -13.32 6.83 -0.49
CA THR A 27 -11.86 6.68 -0.40
C THR A 27 -11.44 5.28 -0.88
N PRO A 28 -10.18 5.11 -1.31
CA PRO A 28 -9.66 3.77 -1.57
C PRO A 28 -9.87 2.80 -0.39
N TYR A 29 -9.72 3.30 0.83
CA TYR A 29 -9.97 2.53 2.05
C TYR A 29 -11.41 1.95 2.07
N GLU A 30 -12.40 2.78 1.79
CA GLU A 30 -13.80 2.34 1.74
C GLU A 30 -14.06 1.35 0.59
N ILE A 31 -13.46 1.59 -0.58
CA ILE A 31 -13.65 0.74 -1.77
C ILE A 31 -13.10 -0.68 -1.52
N ILE A 32 -11.96 -0.81 -0.84
CA ILE A 32 -11.38 -2.14 -0.59
C ILE A 32 -12.03 -2.89 0.58
N GLY A 33 -12.99 -2.27 1.27
CA GLY A 33 -13.72 -2.90 2.37
C GLY A 33 -13.33 -2.40 3.76
N GLY A 34 -12.75 -1.21 3.87
CA GLY A 34 -12.44 -0.58 5.15
C GLY A 34 -11.32 -1.28 5.91
N GLU A 35 -11.49 -1.39 7.22
CA GLU A 35 -10.49 -2.01 8.11
C GLU A 35 -10.13 -3.43 7.66
N GLN A 36 -11.12 -4.25 7.36
CA GLN A 36 -10.87 -5.65 6.97
C GLN A 36 -10.15 -5.73 5.63
N GLY A 37 -10.52 -4.90 4.66
CA GLY A 37 -9.85 -4.88 3.35
C GLY A 37 -8.38 -4.45 3.46
N ALA A 38 -8.09 -3.44 4.26
CA ALA A 38 -6.71 -3.00 4.50
C ALA A 38 -5.90 -4.07 5.23
N ARG A 39 -6.52 -4.74 6.21
CA ARG A 39 -5.89 -5.82 6.97
C ARG A 39 -5.61 -7.04 6.08
N ASP A 40 -6.56 -7.41 5.23
CA ASP A 40 -6.40 -8.52 4.30
C ASP A 40 -5.28 -8.25 3.29
N LEU A 41 -5.18 -7.03 2.77
CA LEU A 41 -4.11 -6.65 1.86
C LEU A 41 -2.73 -6.76 2.53
N ALA A 42 -2.59 -6.23 3.73
CA ALA A 42 -1.33 -6.32 4.49
C ALA A 42 -0.95 -7.78 4.77
N ASN A 43 -1.89 -8.60 5.23
CA ASN A 43 -1.63 -10.01 5.53
C ASN A 43 -1.30 -10.81 4.28
N ARG A 44 -2.02 -10.60 3.18
CA ARG A 44 -1.72 -11.27 1.91
C ARG A 44 -0.32 -10.95 1.42
N PHE A 45 0.06 -9.68 1.48
CA PHE A 45 1.40 -9.24 1.10
C PHE A 45 2.49 -10.01 1.85
N TYR A 46 2.38 -10.12 3.18
CA TYR A 46 3.38 -10.84 3.98
C TYR A 46 3.27 -12.35 3.82
N ASP A 47 2.09 -12.91 3.59
CA ASP A 47 1.92 -14.34 3.30
C ASP A 47 2.68 -14.72 2.01
N ILE A 48 2.56 -13.90 0.97
CA ILE A 48 3.29 -14.12 -0.28
C ILE A 48 4.78 -13.99 -0.06
N MET A 49 5.22 -12.95 0.65
CA MET A 49 6.64 -12.75 0.96
C MET A 49 7.22 -13.95 1.71
N ALA A 50 6.48 -14.53 2.65
CA ALA A 50 6.93 -15.65 3.46
C ALA A 50 7.01 -16.98 2.70
N THR A 51 6.28 -17.10 1.58
CA THR A 51 6.14 -18.38 0.87
C THR A 51 6.67 -18.38 -0.54
N ASP A 52 6.88 -17.23 -1.18
CA ASP A 52 7.40 -17.13 -2.53
C ASP A 52 8.94 -17.14 -2.50
N PRO A 53 9.60 -18.16 -3.10
CA PRO A 53 11.06 -18.24 -3.10
C PRO A 53 11.76 -17.03 -3.71
N TYR A 54 11.12 -16.36 -4.69
CA TYR A 54 11.67 -15.16 -5.31
C TYR A 54 11.88 -14.03 -4.30
N ALA A 55 11.04 -13.95 -3.27
CA ALA A 55 11.09 -12.90 -2.26
C ALA A 55 11.88 -13.30 -1.00
N LYS A 56 12.61 -14.42 -1.03
CA LYS A 56 13.36 -14.88 0.15
C LYS A 56 14.37 -13.85 0.69
N PRO A 57 15.18 -13.18 -0.14
CA PRO A 57 16.07 -12.14 0.39
C PRO A 57 15.33 -11.01 1.11
N LEU A 58 14.19 -10.58 0.58
CA LEU A 58 13.34 -9.58 1.22
C LEU A 58 12.77 -10.11 2.54
N TYR A 59 12.25 -11.33 2.55
CA TYR A 59 11.74 -11.99 3.75
C TYR A 59 12.80 -12.06 4.85
N ASP A 60 14.01 -12.45 4.49
CA ASP A 60 15.12 -12.61 5.44
C ASP A 60 15.55 -11.29 6.11
N MET A 61 15.19 -10.15 5.53
CA MET A 61 15.43 -8.82 6.13
C MET A 61 14.45 -8.46 7.24
N HIS A 62 13.36 -9.21 7.36
CA HIS A 62 12.31 -8.90 8.32
C HIS A 62 12.52 -9.67 9.63
N PRO A 63 12.22 -9.04 10.79
CA PRO A 63 12.24 -9.75 12.05
C PRO A 63 11.16 -10.82 12.09
N GLN A 64 11.46 -11.94 12.77
CA GLN A 64 10.52 -13.04 12.95
C GLN A 64 10.04 -13.08 14.41
N PRO A 65 8.76 -13.39 14.64
CA PRO A 65 7.68 -13.62 13.67
C PRO A 65 7.20 -12.33 13.00
N LEU A 66 6.46 -12.44 11.90
CA LEU A 66 5.97 -11.29 11.13
C LEU A 66 4.78 -10.57 11.77
N ASP A 67 4.26 -11.05 12.90
CA ASP A 67 3.00 -10.55 13.47
C ASP A 67 3.02 -9.04 13.69
N ARG A 68 4.09 -8.51 14.23
CA ARG A 68 4.21 -7.08 14.49
C ARG A 68 4.21 -6.25 13.20
N ILE A 69 4.99 -6.66 12.19
CA ILE A 69 5.09 -5.89 10.95
C ILE A 69 3.78 -5.94 10.16
N ARG A 70 3.04 -7.05 10.23
CA ARG A 70 1.69 -7.14 9.64
C ARG A 70 0.77 -6.06 10.22
N GLN A 71 0.78 -5.90 11.53
CA GLN A 71 -0.03 -4.89 12.23
C GLN A 71 0.43 -3.48 11.88
N VAL A 72 1.73 -3.21 11.90
CA VAL A 72 2.29 -1.90 11.56
C VAL A 72 1.97 -1.51 10.11
N PHE A 73 2.10 -2.44 9.18
CA PHE A 73 1.78 -2.18 7.77
C PHE A 73 0.28 -1.93 7.58
N PHE A 74 -0.56 -2.71 8.24
CA PHE A 74 -2.00 -2.44 8.23
C PHE A 74 -2.30 -1.01 8.72
N GLU A 75 -1.70 -0.60 9.82
CA GLU A 75 -1.89 0.76 10.36
C GLU A 75 -1.45 1.84 9.38
N PHE A 76 -0.33 1.62 8.70
CA PHE A 76 0.13 2.51 7.64
C PHE A 76 -0.84 2.54 6.45
N LEU A 77 -1.26 1.39 5.96
CA LEU A 77 -2.20 1.29 4.82
C LEU A 77 -3.53 1.97 5.13
N SER A 78 -4.03 1.85 6.37
CA SER A 78 -5.27 2.51 6.78
C SER A 78 -5.24 3.99 6.46
N GLY A 79 -4.26 4.72 6.96
CA GLY A 79 -4.12 6.16 6.71
C GLY A 79 -3.77 6.49 5.26
N TRP A 80 -2.88 5.70 4.65
CA TRP A 80 -2.44 5.92 3.28
C TRP A 80 -3.58 5.78 2.28
N LEU A 81 -4.51 4.85 2.52
CA LEU A 81 -5.69 4.62 1.68
C LEU A 81 -6.84 5.61 1.96
N GLY A 82 -6.68 6.52 2.91
CA GLY A 82 -7.69 7.52 3.24
C GLY A 82 -8.63 7.15 4.38
N GLY A 83 -8.32 6.09 5.12
CA GLY A 83 -9.00 5.69 6.34
C GLY A 83 -8.40 6.34 7.59
N PRO A 84 -8.70 5.80 8.78
CA PRO A 84 -8.13 6.29 10.03
C PRO A 84 -6.59 6.30 10.00
N ASP A 85 -6.00 7.38 10.49
CA ASP A 85 -4.55 7.60 10.43
C ASP A 85 -3.83 6.91 11.60
N LEU A 86 -4.01 5.59 11.70
CA LEU A 86 -3.58 4.78 12.83
C LEU A 86 -2.06 4.82 13.04
N PHE A 87 -1.28 4.78 11.95
CA PHE A 87 0.17 4.84 12.05
C PHE A 87 0.63 6.20 12.62
N ALA A 88 0.12 7.29 12.06
CA ALA A 88 0.50 8.64 12.50
C ALA A 88 0.10 8.90 13.95
N GLU A 89 -1.05 8.39 14.39
CA GLU A 89 -1.51 8.52 15.78
C GLU A 89 -0.60 7.80 16.77
N LYS A 90 -0.05 6.64 16.38
CA LYS A 90 0.81 5.82 17.26
C LYS A 90 2.29 6.21 17.20
N TYR A 91 2.80 6.46 15.98
CA TYR A 91 4.24 6.55 15.72
C TYR A 91 4.68 7.91 15.19
N GLY A 92 3.75 8.83 14.94
CA GLY A 92 4.00 10.10 14.31
C GLY A 92 4.07 10.00 12.77
N HIS A 93 4.62 11.02 12.12
CA HIS A 93 4.72 11.06 10.66
C HIS A 93 5.45 9.82 10.13
N PRO A 94 4.95 9.18 9.05
CA PRO A 94 5.56 7.94 8.54
C PRO A 94 7.05 8.04 8.20
N ARG A 95 7.49 9.12 7.54
CA ARG A 95 8.91 9.34 7.15
C ARG A 95 9.54 8.05 6.66
N LEU A 96 8.92 7.43 5.66
CA LEU A 96 9.23 6.07 5.24
C LEU A 96 10.67 5.90 4.80
N ARG A 97 11.18 6.84 3.99
CA ARG A 97 12.56 6.75 3.53
C ARG A 97 13.54 6.79 4.71
N MET A 98 13.35 7.67 5.66
CA MET A 98 14.21 7.77 6.85
C MET A 98 14.16 6.48 7.67
N ARG A 99 12.96 5.91 7.88
CA ARG A 99 12.79 4.68 8.66
C ARG A 99 13.38 3.45 7.98
N HIS A 100 13.56 3.48 6.64
CA HIS A 100 14.15 2.40 5.87
C HIS A 100 15.67 2.55 5.66
N MET A 101 16.25 3.70 6.00
CA MET A 101 17.69 3.94 5.83
C MET A 101 18.60 2.92 6.53
N PRO A 102 18.24 2.36 7.71
CA PRO A 102 19.06 1.30 8.32
C PRO A 102 19.11 0.00 7.52
N PHE A 103 18.22 -0.20 6.55
CA PHE A 103 18.14 -1.40 5.72
C PHE A 103 18.73 -1.11 4.33
N PRO A 104 19.65 -1.94 3.82
CA PRO A 104 20.21 -1.75 2.47
C PRO A 104 19.19 -2.19 1.43
N ILE A 105 18.52 -1.23 0.79
CA ILE A 105 17.48 -1.49 -0.21
C ILE A 105 18.01 -1.12 -1.58
N ASP A 106 18.18 -2.12 -2.43
CA ASP A 106 18.58 -1.98 -3.83
C ASP A 106 17.39 -2.23 -4.78
N GLN A 107 17.67 -2.20 -6.08
CA GLN A 107 16.65 -2.45 -7.10
C GLN A 107 16.04 -3.85 -6.97
N ASP A 108 16.85 -4.86 -6.66
CA ASP A 108 16.37 -6.25 -6.56
C ASP A 108 15.37 -6.40 -5.41
N LEU A 109 15.66 -5.82 -4.24
CA LEU A 109 14.73 -5.86 -3.11
C LEU A 109 13.46 -5.07 -3.39
N ARG A 110 13.59 -3.94 -4.07
CA ARG A 110 12.41 -3.18 -4.54
C ARG A 110 11.54 -4.03 -5.47
N ASP A 111 12.14 -4.75 -6.41
CA ASP A 111 11.42 -5.59 -7.35
C ASP A 111 10.74 -6.77 -6.64
N GLN A 112 11.39 -7.36 -5.65
CA GLN A 112 10.80 -8.41 -4.81
C GLN A 112 9.59 -7.88 -4.03
N TRP A 113 9.70 -6.68 -3.46
CA TRP A 113 8.59 -6.04 -2.74
C TRP A 113 7.39 -5.82 -3.67
N MET A 114 7.64 -5.28 -4.87
CA MET A 114 6.57 -5.05 -5.84
C MET A 114 5.98 -6.35 -6.37
N HIS A 115 6.77 -7.39 -6.55
CA HIS A 115 6.28 -8.70 -6.92
C HIS A 115 5.24 -9.23 -5.91
N CYS A 116 5.56 -9.16 -4.62
CA CYS A 116 4.64 -9.56 -3.56
C CYS A 116 3.39 -8.67 -3.53
N MET A 117 3.58 -7.36 -3.65
CA MET A 117 2.47 -6.41 -3.62
C MET A 117 1.55 -6.56 -4.83
N ASN A 118 2.11 -6.75 -6.03
CA ASN A 118 1.32 -6.97 -7.23
C ASN A 118 0.41 -8.20 -7.10
N LYS A 119 0.94 -9.30 -6.59
CA LYS A 119 0.14 -10.51 -6.34
C LYS A 119 -0.93 -10.27 -5.28
N ALA A 120 -0.60 -9.57 -4.20
CA ALA A 120 -1.57 -9.25 -3.16
C ALA A 120 -2.70 -8.36 -3.69
N LEU A 121 -2.37 -7.35 -4.48
CA LEU A 121 -3.37 -6.48 -5.12
C LEU A 121 -4.29 -7.27 -6.04
N ASP A 122 -3.75 -8.17 -6.85
CA ASP A 122 -4.53 -9.01 -7.76
C ASP A 122 -5.52 -9.90 -7.01
N LEU A 123 -5.16 -10.38 -5.83
CA LEU A 123 -5.99 -11.27 -5.02
C LEU A 123 -7.01 -10.52 -4.15
N GLU A 124 -6.67 -9.34 -3.64
CA GLU A 124 -7.45 -8.64 -2.61
C GLU A 124 -8.21 -7.41 -3.11
N VAL A 125 -7.85 -6.84 -4.25
CA VAL A 125 -8.49 -5.62 -4.78
C VAL A 125 -9.25 -5.95 -6.05
N GLY A 126 -10.58 -6.12 -5.91
CA GLY A 126 -11.45 -6.51 -7.02
C GLY A 126 -11.73 -5.39 -8.04
N ASN A 127 -11.70 -4.13 -7.61
CA ASN A 127 -11.94 -2.99 -8.48
C ASN A 127 -10.71 -2.74 -9.38
N PRO A 128 -10.81 -2.91 -10.72
CA PRO A 128 -9.63 -2.84 -11.60
C PRO A 128 -9.00 -1.45 -11.63
N LEU A 129 -9.79 -0.41 -11.63
CA LEU A 129 -9.29 0.97 -11.69
C LEU A 129 -8.50 1.31 -10.41
N LEU A 130 -9.06 0.96 -9.25
CA LEU A 130 -8.37 1.12 -7.97
C LEU A 130 -7.10 0.29 -7.92
N ARG A 131 -7.17 -0.98 -8.31
CA ARG A 131 -6.02 -1.89 -8.29
C ARG A 131 -4.84 -1.32 -9.10
N GLU A 132 -5.09 -0.84 -10.32
CA GLU A 132 -4.03 -0.27 -11.16
C GLU A 132 -3.51 1.05 -10.61
N GLY A 133 -4.37 1.89 -10.04
CA GLY A 133 -3.96 3.12 -9.37
C GLY A 133 -3.07 2.86 -8.17
N LEU A 134 -3.42 1.88 -7.33
CA LEU A 134 -2.61 1.48 -6.18
C LEU A 134 -1.28 0.87 -6.62
N ARG A 135 -1.28 0.03 -7.65
CA ARG A 135 -0.06 -0.56 -8.21
C ARG A 135 0.93 0.53 -8.62
N HIS A 136 0.46 1.53 -9.34
CA HIS A 136 1.29 2.64 -9.80
C HIS A 136 1.85 3.46 -8.62
N SER A 137 1.01 3.82 -7.67
CA SER A 137 1.41 4.63 -6.51
C SER A 137 2.37 3.88 -5.60
N LEU A 138 2.14 2.59 -5.37
CA LEU A 138 3.02 1.76 -4.55
C LEU A 138 4.36 1.50 -5.23
N ALA A 139 4.38 1.37 -6.56
CA ALA A 139 5.63 1.25 -7.32
C ALA A 139 6.52 2.48 -7.16
N GLN A 140 5.93 3.67 -7.21
CA GLN A 140 6.67 4.92 -6.98
C GLN A 140 7.19 5.01 -5.54
N LEU A 141 6.37 4.61 -4.56
CA LEU A 141 6.76 4.59 -3.16
C LEU A 141 7.93 3.62 -2.93
N ALA A 142 7.84 2.41 -3.47
CA ALA A 142 8.90 1.40 -3.35
C ALA A 142 10.22 1.87 -3.95
N THR A 143 10.17 2.51 -5.13
CA THR A 143 11.36 3.08 -5.78
C THR A 143 11.98 4.18 -4.93
N HIS A 144 11.16 4.99 -4.27
CA HIS A 144 11.64 6.05 -3.37
C HIS A 144 12.40 5.50 -2.15
N MET A 145 12.17 4.25 -1.79
CA MET A 145 12.88 3.60 -0.66
C MET A 145 14.29 3.12 -1.03
N ILE A 146 14.64 3.02 -2.31
CA ILE A 146 15.98 2.56 -2.74
C ILE A 146 17.04 3.50 -2.18
N ASN A 147 18.03 2.93 -1.51
CA ASN A 147 19.13 3.66 -0.89
C ASN A 147 20.51 3.05 -1.20
N GLN A 148 20.56 2.04 -2.07
CA GLN A 148 21.79 1.39 -2.54
C GLN A 148 21.79 1.35 -4.07
N GLU A 149 22.98 1.52 -4.65
CA GLU A 149 23.19 1.35 -6.11
C GLU A 149 23.28 -0.12 -6.50
#